data_b61782c7bcc505785a2696ecd4fa1490
#
_entry.id   b61782c7bcc505785a2696ecd4fa1490
#
_cell.length_a   1.000
_cell.length_b   1.000
_cell.length_c   1.000
_cell.angle_alpha   90.00
_cell.angle_beta   90.00
_cell.angle_gamma   90.00
#
_symmetry.space_group_name_H-M   'P 1'
#
loop_
_entity.id
_entity.type
_entity.pdbx_description
1 polymer ?
#
loop_
_entity_poly.entity_id
_entity_poly.type
_entity_poly.pdbx_seq_one_letter_code
_entity_poly.pdbx_strand_id
1 'polypeptide(L)'
;KASDAKTPQGDINYYPEVIYNKSQFIYWMDHNTAGTNWGNAASGTTFTAVNDPTLESLSGGSNGSTITDAQLKTAYEKFQDSETVDVGLIMAGPSGSTTHVDNLITIAEERKDAIVFASPQRSDVVNITNSNTQMQNVKDFFDSIRSSSYAVFDSGYKYMYDRYNDLYRFVPLNGDIAGLAARTD
;
A
#
# COMPACT_ATOMS: atom_id res chain seq x y z
N LYS A 1 -15.11 23.18 -24.78
CA LYS A 1 -15.80 24.43 -24.50
C LYS A 1 -14.91 25.34 -23.65
N ALA A 2 -15.17 26.67 -23.62
CA ALA A 2 -14.41 27.64 -22.87
C ALA A 2 -14.46 27.39 -21.35
N SER A 3 -13.53 27.97 -20.60
CA SER A 3 -13.41 27.76 -19.14
C SER A 3 -14.63 28.27 -18.34
N ASP A 4 -15.35 29.25 -18.90
CA ASP A 4 -16.58 29.80 -18.33
C ASP A 4 -17.87 29.17 -18.86
N ALA A 5 -17.75 28.14 -19.72
CA ALA A 5 -18.90 27.48 -20.32
C ALA A 5 -19.73 26.73 -19.26
N LYS A 6 -21.05 26.91 -19.35
CA LYS A 6 -22.03 26.23 -18.48
C LYS A 6 -23.04 25.45 -19.27
N THR A 7 -23.65 24.47 -18.65
CA THR A 7 -24.84 23.79 -19.15
C THR A 7 -26.06 24.72 -19.01
N PRO A 8 -27.19 24.39 -19.65
CA PRO A 8 -28.45 25.13 -19.40
C PRO A 8 -28.90 25.10 -17.94
N GLN A 9 -28.46 24.09 -17.15
CA GLN A 9 -28.75 23.94 -15.75
C GLN A 9 -27.77 24.71 -14.83
N GLY A 10 -26.73 25.34 -15.42
CA GLY A 10 -25.74 26.13 -14.68
C GLY A 10 -24.48 25.38 -14.28
N ASP A 11 -24.39 24.09 -14.54
CA ASP A 11 -23.20 23.28 -14.21
C ASP A 11 -22.00 23.67 -15.11
N ILE A 12 -20.81 23.42 -14.61
CA ILE A 12 -19.57 23.63 -15.37
C ILE A 12 -19.55 22.72 -16.61
N ASN A 13 -19.29 23.32 -17.78
CA ASN A 13 -19.19 22.61 -19.05
C ASN A 13 -17.85 22.87 -19.75
N TYR A 14 -16.83 23.07 -18.94
CA TYR A 14 -15.43 23.19 -19.38
C TYR A 14 -14.89 21.79 -19.67
N TYR A 15 -14.29 21.60 -20.84
CA TYR A 15 -13.99 20.24 -21.32
C TYR A 15 -12.99 19.46 -20.45
N PRO A 16 -11.93 20.02 -19.82
CA PRO A 16 -11.06 19.27 -18.92
C PRO A 16 -11.83 18.69 -17.73
N GLU A 17 -12.69 19.50 -17.11
CA GLU A 17 -13.50 19.08 -15.98
C GLU A 17 -14.57 18.06 -16.38
N VAL A 18 -15.19 18.24 -17.55
CA VAL A 18 -16.14 17.27 -18.06
C VAL A 18 -15.48 15.93 -18.34
N ILE A 19 -14.30 15.93 -18.94
CA ILE A 19 -13.52 14.71 -19.18
C ILE A 19 -13.16 14.05 -17.85
N TYR A 20 -12.60 14.81 -16.90
CA TYR A 20 -12.20 14.31 -15.61
C TYR A 20 -13.36 13.66 -14.82
N ASN A 21 -14.53 14.32 -14.83
CA ASN A 21 -15.67 13.87 -14.04
C ASN A 21 -16.54 12.77 -14.71
N LYS A 22 -16.52 12.67 -16.04
CA LYS A 22 -17.43 11.79 -16.80
C LYS A 22 -16.75 10.66 -17.57
N SER A 23 -15.47 10.79 -17.89
CA SER A 23 -14.77 9.75 -18.65
C SER A 23 -14.15 8.71 -17.71
N GLN A 24 -14.32 7.44 -18.10
CA GLN A 24 -13.63 6.31 -17.44
C GLN A 24 -12.41 5.84 -18.23
N PHE A 25 -12.19 6.38 -19.43
CA PHE A 25 -11.19 5.86 -20.37
C PHE A 25 -10.13 6.87 -20.79
N ILE A 26 -10.43 8.16 -20.70
CA ILE A 26 -9.53 9.23 -21.11
C ILE A 26 -9.37 10.24 -19.97
N TYR A 27 -8.15 10.73 -19.82
CA TYR A 27 -7.79 11.73 -18.84
C TYR A 27 -7.19 12.93 -19.54
N TRP A 28 -7.61 14.12 -19.13
CA TRP A 28 -7.01 15.34 -19.58
C TRP A 28 -5.72 15.59 -18.80
N MET A 29 -4.63 15.85 -19.49
CA MET A 29 -3.36 16.21 -18.85
C MET A 29 -3.04 17.69 -19.05
N ASP A 30 -2.79 18.10 -20.29
CA ASP A 30 -2.48 19.49 -20.62
C ASP A 30 -2.66 19.73 -22.12
N HIS A 31 -2.59 20.99 -22.53
CA HIS A 31 -2.55 21.38 -23.92
C HIS A 31 -1.13 21.27 -24.47
N ASN A 32 -0.99 20.94 -25.73
CA ASN A 32 0.31 21.08 -26.36
C ASN A 32 0.69 22.58 -26.48
N THR A 33 1.96 22.84 -26.72
CA THR A 33 2.48 24.24 -26.83
C THR A 33 2.04 24.98 -28.09
N ALA A 34 1.40 24.29 -29.03
CA ALA A 34 0.89 24.88 -30.25
C ALA A 34 -0.49 25.46 -30.02
N GLY A 35 -0.61 26.75 -30.02
CA GLY A 35 -1.86 27.48 -29.88
C GLY A 35 -1.93 28.34 -28.63
N THR A 36 -2.75 29.34 -28.71
CA THR A 36 -3.04 30.28 -27.62
C THR A 36 -4.54 30.22 -27.29
N ASN A 37 -4.90 30.64 -26.09
CA ASN A 37 -6.31 30.69 -25.64
C ASN A 37 -7.01 29.35 -25.49
N TRP A 38 -6.30 28.28 -25.25
CA TRP A 38 -6.87 26.99 -24.94
C TRP A 38 -7.91 27.09 -23.79
N GLY A 39 -9.17 26.80 -24.12
CA GLY A 39 -10.26 26.84 -23.16
C GLY A 39 -10.75 28.24 -22.73
N ASN A 40 -10.09 29.32 -23.11
CA ASN A 40 -10.51 30.67 -22.74
C ASN A 40 -11.51 31.27 -23.72
N ALA A 41 -11.29 31.07 -25.03
CA ALA A 41 -12.22 31.48 -26.06
C ALA A 41 -12.17 30.49 -27.23
N ALA A 42 -13.32 30.02 -27.66
CA ALA A 42 -13.40 29.13 -28.81
C ALA A 42 -13.48 29.90 -30.14
N SER A 43 -14.02 31.12 -30.11
CA SER A 43 -14.17 31.95 -31.30
C SER A 43 -12.84 32.53 -31.71
N GLY A 44 -12.47 32.36 -32.99
CA GLY A 44 -11.22 32.88 -33.54
C GLY A 44 -9.97 32.10 -33.17
N THR A 45 -10.10 30.99 -32.43
CA THR A 45 -8.96 30.14 -32.10
C THR A 45 -8.68 29.16 -33.25
N THR A 46 -7.47 29.24 -33.78
CA THR A 46 -6.98 28.27 -34.77
C THR A 46 -6.16 27.21 -34.07
N PHE A 47 -6.57 25.98 -34.22
CA PHE A 47 -5.82 24.84 -33.71
C PHE A 47 -4.85 24.35 -34.78
N THR A 48 -3.59 24.18 -34.41
CA THR A 48 -2.63 23.51 -35.28
C THR A 48 -3.02 22.03 -35.40
N ALA A 49 -3.19 21.56 -36.64
CA ALA A 49 -3.45 20.14 -36.85
C ALA A 49 -2.31 19.28 -36.31
N VAL A 50 -2.64 18.29 -35.54
CA VAL A 50 -1.67 17.25 -35.12
C VAL A 50 -1.53 16.32 -36.32
N ASN A 51 -0.36 16.28 -36.95
CA ASN A 51 -0.16 15.51 -38.17
C ASN A 51 -0.17 14.01 -37.94
N ASP A 52 0.41 13.54 -36.84
CA ASP A 52 0.49 12.15 -36.44
C ASP A 52 0.06 11.96 -34.99
N PRO A 53 -0.50 10.80 -34.64
CA PRO A 53 -0.75 10.47 -33.23
C PRO A 53 0.56 10.53 -32.44
N THR A 54 0.59 11.34 -31.41
CA THR A 54 1.71 11.38 -30.49
C THR A 54 1.61 10.18 -29.56
N LEU A 55 2.54 9.26 -29.67
CA LEU A 55 2.68 8.12 -28.76
C LEU A 55 3.85 8.38 -27.83
N GLU A 56 3.55 8.74 -26.61
CA GLU A 56 4.55 9.00 -25.58
C GLU A 56 4.47 7.92 -24.48
N SER A 57 5.61 7.32 -24.17
CA SER A 57 5.71 6.45 -23.01
C SER A 57 5.87 7.30 -21.75
N LEU A 58 5.09 7.00 -20.73
CA LEU A 58 5.26 7.63 -19.43
C LEU A 58 6.66 7.30 -18.90
N SER A 59 7.42 8.30 -18.56
CA SER A 59 8.78 8.21 -18.02
C SER A 59 8.94 9.06 -16.77
N GLY A 60 10.05 8.86 -16.05
CA GLY A 60 10.34 9.64 -14.84
C GLY A 60 9.51 9.27 -13.62
N GLY A 61 8.68 8.24 -13.71
CA GLY A 61 8.04 7.67 -12.51
C GLY A 61 9.07 7.00 -11.63
N SER A 62 8.96 7.18 -10.33
CA SER A 62 9.76 6.45 -9.35
C SER A 62 8.86 5.72 -8.37
N ASN A 63 9.28 4.53 -7.95
CA ASN A 63 8.65 3.88 -6.83
C ASN A 63 8.86 4.72 -5.57
N GLY A 64 7.91 4.67 -4.65
CA GLY A 64 8.06 5.33 -3.36
C GLY A 64 9.32 4.85 -2.62
N SER A 65 9.78 5.63 -1.67
CA SER A 65 10.88 5.26 -0.80
C SER A 65 10.52 4.04 0.05
N THR A 66 11.52 3.29 0.51
CA THR A 66 11.33 2.23 1.50
C THR A 66 10.66 2.80 2.74
N ILE A 67 9.58 2.15 3.17
CA ILE A 67 8.84 2.55 4.37
C ILE A 67 9.72 2.26 5.60
N THR A 68 9.86 3.23 6.48
CA THR A 68 10.61 3.11 7.75
C THR A 68 9.71 2.60 8.87
N ASP A 69 10.32 2.01 9.92
CA ASP A 69 9.60 1.57 11.12
C ASP A 69 8.84 2.73 11.81
N ALA A 70 9.37 3.94 11.76
CA ALA A 70 8.70 5.12 12.30
C ALA A 70 7.41 5.46 11.53
N GLN A 71 7.43 5.31 10.22
CA GLN A 71 6.24 5.52 9.38
C GLN A 71 5.20 4.41 9.61
N LEU A 72 5.65 3.15 9.74
CA LEU A 72 4.78 2.03 10.10
C LEU A 72 4.16 2.27 11.47
N LYS A 73 4.95 2.66 12.48
CA LYS A 73 4.44 3.00 13.81
C LYS A 73 3.33 4.03 13.72
N THR A 74 3.58 5.17 13.06
CA THR A 74 2.58 6.24 12.90
C THR A 74 1.30 5.75 12.22
N ALA A 75 1.41 4.82 11.26
CA ALA A 75 0.25 4.25 10.59
C ALA A 75 -0.54 3.33 11.54
N TYR A 76 0.13 2.45 12.28
CA TYR A 76 -0.52 1.53 13.21
C TYR A 76 -1.09 2.22 14.46
N GLU A 77 -0.50 3.34 14.92
CA GLU A 77 -1.03 4.16 16.00
C GLU A 77 -2.45 4.70 15.72
N LYS A 78 -2.87 4.75 14.44
CA LYS A 78 -4.27 5.08 14.08
C LYS A 78 -5.28 4.05 14.57
N PHE A 79 -4.83 2.85 14.89
CA PHE A 79 -5.63 1.75 15.43
C PHE A 79 -5.44 1.56 16.94
N GLN A 80 -4.76 2.47 17.62
CA GLN A 80 -4.42 2.34 19.04
C GLN A 80 -5.64 2.53 19.95
N ASP A 81 -6.59 3.37 19.55
CA ASP A 81 -7.78 3.65 20.33
C ASP A 81 -8.85 2.57 20.12
N SER A 82 -9.09 1.75 21.16
CA SER A 82 -10.07 0.67 21.15
C SER A 82 -11.52 1.14 21.15
N GLU A 83 -11.77 2.39 21.54
CA GLU A 83 -13.13 2.94 21.57
C GLU A 83 -13.61 3.37 20.18
N THR A 84 -12.68 3.75 19.31
CA THR A 84 -13.01 4.25 17.97
C THR A 84 -12.82 3.21 16.86
N VAL A 85 -11.95 2.24 17.06
CA VAL A 85 -11.61 1.23 16.03
C VAL A 85 -11.62 -0.18 16.64
N ASP A 86 -12.52 -1.02 16.17
CA ASP A 86 -12.64 -2.42 16.59
C ASP A 86 -11.70 -3.31 15.77
N VAL A 87 -10.59 -3.74 16.36
CA VAL A 87 -9.63 -4.71 15.79
C VAL A 87 -9.14 -5.66 16.86
N GLY A 88 -9.25 -6.97 16.63
CA GLY A 88 -8.78 -8.01 17.55
C GLY A 88 -7.47 -8.66 17.11
N LEU A 89 -7.08 -8.55 15.83
CA LEU A 89 -5.90 -9.21 15.27
C LEU A 89 -5.02 -8.19 14.54
N ILE A 90 -3.76 -8.12 14.93
CA ILE A 90 -2.76 -7.21 14.33
C ILE A 90 -1.67 -8.08 13.69
N MET A 91 -1.46 -7.94 12.39
CA MET A 91 -0.44 -8.68 11.66
C MET A 91 0.76 -7.79 11.36
N ALA A 92 1.96 -8.25 11.68
CA ALA A 92 3.20 -7.51 11.37
C ALA A 92 3.50 -7.47 9.86
N GLY A 93 2.86 -8.34 9.08
CA GLY A 93 3.11 -8.44 7.64
C GLY A 93 4.52 -8.96 7.33
N PRO A 94 5.11 -8.57 6.21
CA PRO A 94 6.45 -9.00 5.82
C PRO A 94 7.55 -8.17 6.50
N SER A 95 7.27 -7.61 7.67
CA SER A 95 8.21 -6.76 8.38
C SER A 95 9.52 -7.49 8.66
N GLY A 96 10.58 -6.79 8.44
CA GLY A 96 11.92 -7.29 8.74
C GLY A 96 12.54 -6.67 10.00
N SER A 97 11.78 -6.02 10.87
CA SER A 97 12.33 -5.26 11.98
C SER A 97 11.74 -5.69 13.33
N THR A 98 12.62 -5.99 14.29
CA THR A 98 12.24 -6.21 15.70
C THR A 98 11.60 -4.96 16.30
N THR A 99 12.09 -3.77 15.94
CA THR A 99 11.52 -2.49 16.36
C THR A 99 10.06 -2.35 15.92
N HIS A 100 9.73 -2.77 14.70
CA HIS A 100 8.34 -2.74 14.23
C HIS A 100 7.46 -3.67 15.07
N VAL A 101 7.90 -4.91 15.32
CA VAL A 101 7.15 -5.87 16.15
C VAL A 101 6.95 -5.34 17.57
N ASP A 102 8.00 -4.77 18.20
CA ASP A 102 7.88 -4.16 19.52
C ASP A 102 6.91 -2.98 19.56
N ASN A 103 6.85 -2.18 18.51
CA ASN A 103 5.86 -1.10 18.39
C ASN A 103 4.42 -1.66 18.32
N LEU A 104 4.20 -2.76 17.58
CA LEU A 104 2.89 -3.41 17.51
C LEU A 104 2.49 -4.03 18.86
N ILE A 105 3.43 -4.65 19.56
CA ILE A 105 3.21 -5.19 20.91
C ILE A 105 2.78 -4.07 21.86
N THR A 106 3.43 -2.88 21.78
CA THR A 106 3.05 -1.72 22.58
C THR A 106 1.58 -1.34 22.35
N ILE A 107 1.16 -1.25 21.09
CA ILE A 107 -0.22 -0.93 20.73
C ILE A 107 -1.20 -2.00 21.29
N ALA A 108 -0.88 -3.28 21.15
CA ALA A 108 -1.75 -4.36 21.65
C ALA A 108 -1.84 -4.36 23.19
N GLU A 109 -0.75 -4.08 23.90
CA GLU A 109 -0.75 -3.97 25.36
C GLU A 109 -1.54 -2.77 25.89
N GLU A 110 -1.55 -1.67 25.16
CA GLU A 110 -2.35 -0.48 25.50
C GLU A 110 -3.83 -0.74 25.22
N ARG A 111 -4.15 -1.37 24.08
CA ARG A 111 -5.52 -1.73 23.71
C ARG A 111 -6.12 -2.81 24.61
N LYS A 112 -5.39 -3.87 24.93
CA LYS A 112 -5.80 -5.04 25.72
C LYS A 112 -6.88 -5.94 25.07
N ASP A 113 -7.33 -5.63 23.89
CA ASP A 113 -8.36 -6.32 23.12
C ASP A 113 -7.85 -6.91 21.80
N ALA A 114 -6.55 -6.77 21.53
CA ALA A 114 -5.92 -7.25 20.30
C ALA A 114 -4.68 -8.10 20.57
N ILE A 115 -4.35 -8.99 19.63
CA ILE A 115 -3.16 -9.86 19.64
C ILE A 115 -2.35 -9.61 18.38
N VAL A 116 -1.03 -9.49 18.54
CA VAL A 116 -0.07 -9.33 17.45
C VAL A 116 0.39 -10.70 16.93
N PHE A 117 0.46 -10.83 15.62
CA PHE A 117 1.02 -11.99 14.92
C PHE A 117 2.25 -11.55 14.13
N ALA A 118 3.40 -12.16 14.39
CA ALA A 118 4.66 -11.82 13.75
C ALA A 118 5.42 -13.04 13.26
N SER A 119 6.04 -12.90 12.09
CA SER A 119 6.95 -13.88 11.49
C SER A 119 8.39 -13.35 11.57
N PRO A 120 9.41 -14.23 11.51
CA PRO A 120 10.80 -13.82 11.41
C PRO A 120 11.07 -13.07 10.11
N GLN A 121 12.27 -12.51 9.96
CA GLN A 121 12.66 -11.89 8.69
C GLN A 121 12.74 -12.93 7.58
N ARG A 122 12.40 -12.50 6.35
CA ARG A 122 12.52 -13.38 5.19
C ARG A 122 13.94 -13.93 5.01
N SER A 123 14.95 -13.11 5.28
CA SER A 123 16.37 -13.48 5.23
C SER A 123 16.77 -14.57 6.23
N ASP A 124 16.02 -14.74 7.31
CA ASP A 124 16.33 -15.70 8.37
C ASP A 124 16.00 -17.13 7.98
N VAL A 125 15.07 -17.30 7.05
CA VAL A 125 14.54 -18.63 6.69
C VAL A 125 14.59 -18.93 5.18
N VAL A 126 14.41 -17.93 4.32
CA VAL A 126 14.31 -18.16 2.87
C VAL A 126 15.71 -18.23 2.24
N ASN A 127 15.93 -19.24 1.39
CA ASN A 127 17.19 -19.53 0.71
C ASN A 127 18.35 -19.95 1.64
N ILE A 128 18.04 -20.36 2.87
CA ILE A 128 19.03 -20.96 3.77
C ILE A 128 18.89 -22.48 3.71
N THR A 129 19.94 -23.17 3.32
CA THR A 129 19.95 -24.62 3.14
C THR A 129 20.20 -25.39 4.44
N ASN A 130 20.85 -24.76 5.42
CA ASN A 130 21.16 -25.37 6.69
C ASN A 130 20.03 -25.10 7.70
N SER A 131 19.31 -26.13 8.10
CA SER A 131 18.19 -26.03 9.03
C SER A 131 18.59 -25.55 10.43
N ASN A 132 19.80 -25.88 10.91
CA ASN A 132 20.28 -25.39 12.20
C ASN A 132 20.51 -23.86 12.14
N THR A 133 21.01 -23.36 11.03
CA THR A 133 21.17 -21.92 10.81
C THR A 133 19.81 -21.22 10.75
N GLN A 134 18.84 -21.80 10.04
CA GLN A 134 17.46 -21.27 10.04
C GLN A 134 16.88 -21.18 11.45
N MET A 135 16.97 -22.28 12.19
CA MET A 135 16.47 -22.35 13.56
C MET A 135 17.14 -21.28 14.46
N GLN A 136 18.47 -21.12 14.34
CA GLN A 136 19.20 -20.16 15.14
C GLN A 136 18.82 -18.72 14.78
N ASN A 137 18.71 -18.40 13.49
CA ASN A 137 18.29 -17.08 13.05
C ASN A 137 16.88 -16.71 13.57
N VAL A 138 15.92 -17.64 13.47
CA VAL A 138 14.56 -17.43 13.99
C VAL A 138 14.60 -17.20 15.49
N LYS A 139 15.40 -18.01 16.22
CA LYS A 139 15.55 -17.84 17.65
C LYS A 139 16.16 -16.49 18.01
N ASP A 140 17.25 -16.10 17.35
CA ASP A 140 17.95 -14.84 17.61
C ASP A 140 17.05 -13.63 17.30
N PHE A 141 16.22 -13.74 16.25
CA PHE A 141 15.24 -12.70 15.94
C PHE A 141 14.23 -12.52 17.08
N PHE A 142 13.61 -13.58 17.55
CA PHE A 142 12.60 -13.49 18.61
C PHE A 142 13.19 -13.27 20.00
N ASP A 143 14.40 -13.74 20.28
CA ASP A 143 15.10 -13.44 21.53
C ASP A 143 15.41 -11.94 21.70
N SER A 144 15.48 -11.20 20.59
CA SER A 144 15.69 -9.75 20.59
C SER A 144 14.40 -8.93 20.78
N ILE A 145 13.23 -9.57 20.75
CA ILE A 145 11.92 -8.94 20.97
C ILE A 145 11.50 -9.21 22.42
N ARG A 146 10.90 -8.22 23.05
CA ARG A 146 10.41 -8.39 24.43
C ARG A 146 9.28 -9.42 24.52
N SER A 147 9.25 -10.18 25.60
CA SER A 147 8.17 -11.12 25.86
C SER A 147 6.87 -10.39 26.20
N SER A 148 5.76 -10.82 25.62
CA SER A 148 4.43 -10.28 25.89
C SER A 148 3.37 -11.37 25.71
N SER A 149 2.33 -11.34 26.53
CA SER A 149 1.14 -12.20 26.35
C SER A 149 0.23 -11.75 25.21
N TYR A 150 0.52 -10.59 24.62
CA TYR A 150 -0.23 -10.02 23.49
C TYR A 150 0.44 -10.28 22.14
N ALA A 151 1.40 -11.21 22.07
CA ALA A 151 2.07 -11.55 20.84
C ALA A 151 2.18 -13.05 20.60
N VAL A 152 1.96 -13.44 19.35
CA VAL A 152 2.13 -14.81 18.85
C VAL A 152 3.17 -14.78 17.74
N PHE A 153 4.15 -15.67 17.84
CA PHE A 153 5.23 -15.78 16.87
C PHE A 153 5.14 -17.08 16.09
N ASP A 154 5.33 -17.01 14.79
CA ASP A 154 5.48 -18.18 13.93
C ASP A 154 6.93 -18.34 13.46
N SER A 155 7.24 -19.47 12.82
CA SER A 155 8.62 -19.82 12.48
C SER A 155 9.00 -19.56 11.02
N GLY A 156 8.12 -18.96 10.19
CA GLY A 156 8.57 -18.88 8.82
C GLY A 156 7.66 -18.33 7.75
N TYR A 157 7.90 -18.84 6.57
CA TYR A 157 7.29 -18.41 5.32
C TYR A 157 6.74 -19.62 4.56
N LYS A 158 5.60 -19.44 3.91
CA LYS A 158 5.08 -20.38 2.91
C LYS A 158 5.44 -19.91 1.49
N TYR A 159 5.68 -20.89 0.62
CA TYR A 159 5.85 -20.64 -0.81
C TYR A 159 4.51 -20.88 -1.50
N MET A 160 3.91 -19.83 -2.05
CA MET A 160 2.59 -19.90 -2.65
C MET A 160 2.54 -19.20 -4.01
N TYR A 161 1.60 -19.64 -4.84
CA TYR A 161 1.33 -19.03 -6.13
C TYR A 161 0.48 -17.77 -5.99
N ASP A 162 0.99 -16.66 -6.51
CA ASP A 162 0.28 -15.39 -6.65
C ASP A 162 -0.40 -15.34 -8.03
N ARG A 163 -1.67 -15.67 -8.07
CA ARG A 163 -2.45 -15.75 -9.31
C ARG A 163 -2.63 -14.41 -10.03
N TYR A 164 -2.44 -13.29 -9.34
CA TYR A 164 -2.64 -11.96 -9.90
C TYR A 164 -1.40 -11.49 -10.69
N ASN A 165 -0.23 -11.94 -10.27
CA ASN A 165 1.04 -11.60 -10.91
C ASN A 165 1.68 -12.80 -11.64
N ASP A 166 1.01 -13.95 -11.68
CA ASP A 166 1.46 -15.20 -12.34
C ASP A 166 2.86 -15.61 -11.89
N LEU A 167 3.11 -15.62 -10.58
CA LEU A 167 4.41 -16.01 -10.03
C LEU A 167 4.27 -16.61 -8.62
N TYR A 168 5.28 -17.37 -8.22
CA TYR A 168 5.38 -17.89 -6.87
C TYR A 168 6.13 -16.93 -5.95
N ARG A 169 5.65 -16.78 -4.73
CA ARG A 169 6.24 -15.91 -3.70
C ARG A 169 6.35 -16.62 -2.37
N PHE A 170 7.35 -16.20 -1.60
CA PHE A 170 7.39 -16.47 -0.17
C PHE A 170 6.56 -15.42 0.56
N VAL A 171 5.60 -15.89 1.36
CA VAL A 171 4.68 -15.06 2.14
C VAL A 171 4.84 -15.43 3.62
N PRO A 172 4.93 -14.47 4.54
CA PRO A 172 5.03 -14.74 5.96
C PRO A 172 3.78 -15.46 6.48
N LEU A 173 3.94 -16.31 7.49
CA LEU A 173 2.84 -17.11 8.03
C LEU A 173 1.94 -16.34 9.00
N ASN A 174 2.32 -15.15 9.45
CA ASN A 174 1.55 -14.41 10.46
C ASN A 174 0.08 -14.19 10.05
N GLY A 175 -0.20 -13.96 8.76
CA GLY A 175 -1.56 -13.84 8.26
C GLY A 175 -2.36 -15.15 8.32
N ASP A 176 -1.71 -16.29 8.05
CA ASP A 176 -2.35 -17.60 8.14
C ASP A 176 -2.65 -17.98 9.60
N ILE A 177 -1.71 -17.73 10.51
CA ILE A 177 -1.89 -17.99 11.94
C ILE A 177 -2.98 -17.10 12.53
N ALA A 178 -3.02 -15.81 12.16
CA ALA A 178 -4.12 -14.93 12.53
C ALA A 178 -5.47 -15.44 12.00
N GLY A 179 -5.49 -15.92 10.75
CA GLY A 179 -6.69 -16.52 10.16
C GLY A 179 -7.12 -17.82 10.83
N LEU A 180 -6.18 -18.64 11.33
CA LEU A 180 -6.48 -19.81 12.14
C LEU A 180 -7.04 -19.40 13.51
N ALA A 181 -6.46 -18.40 14.16
CA ALA A 181 -6.96 -17.86 15.41
C ALA A 181 -8.41 -17.39 15.28
N ALA A 182 -8.71 -16.63 14.21
CA ALA A 182 -10.06 -16.16 13.92
C ALA A 182 -11.10 -17.27 13.67
N ARG A 183 -10.65 -18.48 13.35
CA ARG A 183 -11.53 -19.66 13.13
C ARG A 183 -11.69 -20.56 14.35
N THR A 184 -10.92 -20.31 15.39
CA THR A 184 -10.84 -21.19 16.57
C THR A 184 -11.77 -20.72 17.71
N ASP A 185 -12.52 -19.70 17.46
CA ASP A 185 -13.44 -19.05 18.40
C ASP A 185 -14.54 -19.99 18.93
#